data_48a1f65d37f9c5c0be82995a31441163
#
_entry.id   48a1f65d37f9c5c0be82995a31441163
#
_cell.length_a   1.000
_cell.length_b   1.000
_cell.length_c   1.000
_cell.angle_alpha   90.00
_cell.angle_beta   90.00
_cell.angle_gamma   90.00
#
_symmetry.space_group_name_H-M   'P 1'
#
loop_
_entity.id
_entity.type
_entity.pdbx_description
1 polymer ?
#
loop_
_entity_poly.entity_id
_entity_poly.type
_entity_poly.pdbx_seq_one_letter_code
_entity_poly.pdbx_strand_id
1 'polypeptide(L)'
;MCNMKEKLMHKYALSSQGAQDMIKAFISVTISDLILMIPVSLLYFLVKDYMEGNLAGRGGLYIAGVIITLALIAVSTYIQYNATFLSTYVESGVRRITLAEKLRKIPLSFFGKKDLSDLTSTIMADCAQMETASSHFIPELVGACISTAFVAIGLFFFDWRMAIAALWVLPISFIIVGCSGRVQRKLNEKQVALKMSCADGIQECLESVRDIQAYNNQEEYMKGLDEKIKAVEKHAVATELGTAVFVGSAQMILKLGIATVALVGAALLASGKLDVITFFMFLMVVSRIYDPMQVSLQNLAAIIASDVQSARLDEILSHDVQEGSEKLDNKGYDIEFSNVGFSYDTGDVVLKDVSFTAKQGEVTALIGPSGGGKTTISRLAARFWDADKGKITVGGMDISKIDPETLMSLYSIVFQDVTLFNNTVIENIRIGKMDATDEEVIAA
;
A
#
# COMPACT_ATOMS: atom_id res chain seq x y z
N MET A 1 0.25 9.82 -21.82
CA MET A 1 -0.45 9.97 -20.55
C MET A 1 -1.35 8.78 -20.21
N CYS A 2 -2.16 8.23 -21.12
CA CYS A 2 -3.04 7.08 -20.83
C CYS A 2 -2.28 5.86 -20.30
N ASN A 3 -1.21 5.45 -20.96
CA ASN A 3 -0.39 4.29 -20.57
C ASN A 3 0.34 4.47 -19.20
N MET A 4 0.72 5.70 -18.81
CA MET A 4 1.36 5.95 -17.51
C MET A 4 0.34 5.90 -16.37
N LYS A 5 -0.86 6.44 -16.58
CA LYS A 5 -1.95 6.39 -15.61
C LYS A 5 -2.34 4.94 -15.30
N GLU A 6 -2.57 4.11 -16.32
CA GLU A 6 -2.89 2.69 -16.14
C GLU A 6 -1.79 1.93 -15.39
N LYS A 7 -0.52 2.17 -15.71
CA LYS A 7 0.61 1.58 -14.99
C LYS A 7 0.65 1.97 -13.51
N LEU A 8 0.34 3.24 -13.19
CA LEU A 8 0.28 3.70 -11.79
C LEU A 8 -0.91 3.09 -11.04
N MET A 9 -2.07 2.96 -11.69
CA MET A 9 -3.24 2.30 -11.10
C MET A 9 -2.92 0.87 -10.68
N HIS A 10 -2.34 0.06 -11.57
CA HIS A 10 -1.98 -1.33 -11.25
C HIS A 10 -0.82 -1.43 -10.26
N LYS A 11 0.24 -0.62 -10.43
CA LYS A 11 1.43 -0.74 -9.59
C LYS A 11 1.18 -0.36 -8.13
N TYR A 12 0.31 0.62 -7.88
CA TYR A 12 0.09 1.16 -6.54
C TYR A 12 -1.35 1.01 -6.05
N ALA A 13 -2.15 0.17 -6.71
CA ALA A 13 -3.56 -0.07 -6.40
C ALA A 13 -4.33 1.25 -6.21
N LEU A 14 -4.18 2.17 -7.18
CA LEU A 14 -4.80 3.51 -7.15
C LEU A 14 -6.10 3.54 -7.94
N SER A 15 -7.02 4.39 -7.50
CA SER A 15 -8.16 4.79 -8.31
C SER A 15 -7.73 5.58 -9.56
N SER A 16 -8.63 5.72 -10.53
CA SER A 16 -8.39 6.56 -11.72
C SER A 16 -8.07 8.01 -11.35
N GLN A 17 -8.70 8.55 -10.30
CA GLN A 17 -8.45 9.89 -9.79
C GLN A 17 -7.11 9.94 -9.04
N GLY A 18 -6.84 8.98 -8.16
CA GLY A 18 -5.59 8.89 -7.41
C GLY A 18 -4.35 8.82 -8.30
N ALA A 19 -4.42 8.09 -9.43
CA ALA A 19 -3.34 8.06 -10.41
C ALA A 19 -3.11 9.42 -11.10
N GLN A 20 -4.17 10.20 -11.37
CA GLN A 20 -4.04 11.56 -11.90
C GLN A 20 -3.42 12.51 -10.87
N ASP A 21 -3.85 12.41 -9.62
CA ASP A 21 -3.36 13.27 -8.55
C ASP A 21 -1.90 12.94 -8.21
N MET A 22 -1.49 11.68 -8.30
CA MET A 22 -0.07 11.30 -8.21
C MET A 22 0.78 11.93 -9.33
N ILE A 23 0.28 12.00 -10.55
CA ILE A 23 0.98 12.70 -11.65
C ILE A 23 1.10 14.20 -11.36
N LYS A 24 0.04 14.84 -10.84
CA LYS A 24 0.11 16.25 -10.40
C LYS A 24 1.13 16.43 -9.27
N ALA A 25 1.20 15.49 -8.33
CA ALA A 25 2.21 15.49 -7.27
C ALA A 25 3.63 15.45 -7.85
N PHE A 26 3.93 14.58 -8.83
CA PHE A 26 5.24 14.53 -9.49
C PHE A 26 5.62 15.88 -10.12
N ILE A 27 4.67 16.51 -10.82
CA ILE A 27 4.89 17.81 -11.46
C ILE A 27 5.11 18.90 -10.42
N SER A 28 4.29 18.94 -9.36
CA SER A 28 4.37 19.97 -8.33
C SER A 28 5.66 19.89 -7.52
N VAL A 29 6.12 18.66 -7.17
CA VAL A 29 7.41 18.45 -6.49
C VAL A 29 8.56 18.91 -7.40
N THR A 30 8.56 18.49 -8.68
CA THR A 30 9.59 18.91 -9.65
C THR A 30 9.68 20.42 -9.76
N ILE A 31 8.53 21.13 -9.88
CA ILE A 31 8.49 22.59 -9.95
C ILE A 31 9.01 23.21 -8.66
N SER A 32 8.61 22.69 -7.51
CA SER A 32 9.05 23.19 -6.21
C SER A 32 10.57 23.05 -6.05
N ASP A 33 11.14 21.90 -6.41
CA ASP A 33 12.59 21.68 -6.38
C ASP A 33 13.35 22.67 -7.27
N LEU A 34 12.83 22.92 -8.48
CA LEU A 34 13.44 23.90 -9.40
C LEU A 34 13.34 25.33 -8.86
N ILE A 35 12.22 25.70 -8.22
CA ILE A 35 12.04 27.02 -7.58
C ILE A 35 13.03 27.18 -6.42
N LEU A 36 13.31 26.11 -5.67
CA LEU A 36 14.31 26.11 -4.59
C LEU A 36 15.74 26.34 -5.10
N MET A 37 16.03 26.25 -6.42
CA MET A 37 17.30 26.63 -7.02
C MET A 37 17.40 28.13 -7.34
N ILE A 38 16.30 28.88 -7.35
CA ILE A 38 16.32 30.32 -7.66
C ILE A 38 17.19 31.14 -6.68
N PRO A 39 17.19 30.88 -5.34
CA PRO A 39 18.09 31.55 -4.40
C PRO A 39 19.58 31.37 -4.77
N VAL A 40 19.97 30.21 -5.26
CA VAL A 40 21.35 29.93 -5.71
C VAL A 40 21.69 30.79 -6.91
N SER A 41 20.79 30.89 -7.89
CA SER A 41 20.96 31.73 -9.06
C SER A 41 21.05 33.22 -8.67
N LEU A 42 20.19 33.65 -7.74
CA LEU A 42 20.20 35.02 -7.24
C LEU A 42 21.53 35.37 -6.55
N LEU A 43 22.05 34.44 -5.75
CA LEU A 43 23.33 34.63 -5.07
C LEU A 43 24.51 34.62 -6.07
N TYR A 44 24.44 33.80 -7.11
CA TYR A 44 25.44 33.82 -8.19
C TYR A 44 25.50 35.20 -8.86
N PHE A 45 24.39 35.77 -9.24
CA PHE A 45 24.36 37.11 -9.88
C PHE A 45 24.80 38.21 -8.88
N LEU A 46 24.44 38.13 -7.61
CA LEU A 46 24.89 39.07 -6.59
C LEU A 46 26.42 39.06 -6.42
N VAL A 47 27.01 37.84 -6.32
CA VAL A 47 28.47 37.71 -6.20
C VAL A 47 29.16 38.20 -7.47
N LYS A 48 28.60 37.91 -8.64
CA LYS A 48 29.13 38.40 -9.92
C LYS A 48 29.13 39.92 -9.99
N ASP A 49 27.99 40.58 -9.71
CA ASP A 49 27.89 42.04 -9.72
C ASP A 49 28.81 42.67 -8.67
N TYR A 50 28.99 42.04 -7.50
CA TYR A 50 29.93 42.48 -6.48
C TYR A 50 31.38 42.47 -6.97
N MET A 51 31.82 41.36 -7.59
CA MET A 51 33.18 41.20 -8.12
C MET A 51 33.47 42.14 -9.28
N GLU A 52 32.47 42.46 -10.12
CA GLU A 52 32.56 43.40 -11.24
C GLU A 52 32.40 44.84 -10.83
N GLY A 53 32.14 45.13 -9.52
CA GLY A 53 31.94 46.49 -9.02
C GLY A 53 30.60 47.14 -9.42
N ASN A 54 29.70 46.36 -9.96
CA ASN A 54 28.40 46.82 -10.51
C ASN A 54 27.25 46.83 -9.46
N LEU A 55 27.55 46.62 -8.19
CA LEU A 55 26.55 46.48 -7.13
C LEU A 55 25.89 47.84 -6.76
N ALA A 56 26.58 48.96 -7.02
CA ALA A 56 26.07 50.29 -6.70
C ALA A 56 24.78 50.62 -7.50
N GLY A 57 23.67 50.79 -6.79
CA GLY A 57 22.33 51.06 -7.35
C GLY A 57 21.47 49.82 -7.65
N ARG A 58 21.99 48.59 -7.60
CA ARG A 58 21.24 47.35 -7.83
C ARG A 58 20.70 46.70 -6.55
N GLY A 59 20.99 47.24 -5.36
CA GLY A 59 20.55 46.65 -4.09
C GLY A 59 19.03 46.46 -3.97
N GLY A 60 18.24 47.43 -4.46
CA GLY A 60 16.78 47.31 -4.50
C GLY A 60 16.27 46.14 -5.41
N LEU A 61 16.98 45.86 -6.49
CA LEU A 61 16.64 44.74 -7.39
C LEU A 61 16.87 43.37 -6.72
N TYR A 62 17.95 43.23 -5.95
CA TYR A 62 18.24 42.00 -5.20
C TYR A 62 17.25 41.81 -4.04
N ILE A 63 16.89 42.89 -3.31
CA ILE A 63 15.84 42.84 -2.27
C ILE A 63 14.52 42.39 -2.87
N ALA A 64 14.09 43.00 -3.97
CA ALA A 64 12.89 42.60 -4.69
C ALA A 64 12.96 41.16 -5.16
N GLY A 65 14.11 40.74 -5.70
CA GLY A 65 14.37 39.34 -6.13
C GLY A 65 14.21 38.34 -4.97
N VAL A 66 14.71 38.66 -3.78
CA VAL A 66 14.56 37.82 -2.58
C VAL A 66 13.08 37.71 -2.20
N ILE A 67 12.35 38.86 -2.13
CA ILE A 67 10.94 38.86 -1.78
C ILE A 67 10.09 38.01 -2.76
N ILE A 68 10.33 38.19 -4.09
CA ILE A 68 9.64 37.43 -5.12
C ILE A 68 9.96 35.95 -4.98
N THR A 69 11.23 35.60 -4.76
CA THR A 69 11.66 34.20 -4.59
C THR A 69 11.00 33.57 -3.37
N LEU A 70 10.94 34.27 -2.24
CA LEU A 70 10.24 33.78 -1.03
C LEU A 70 8.74 33.56 -1.30
N ALA A 71 8.11 34.50 -2.00
CA ALA A 71 6.70 34.34 -2.39
C ALA A 71 6.49 33.12 -3.32
N LEU A 72 7.36 32.93 -4.31
CA LEU A 72 7.32 31.77 -5.22
C LEU A 72 7.52 30.45 -4.46
N ILE A 73 8.47 30.39 -3.52
CA ILE A 73 8.70 29.22 -2.66
C ILE A 73 7.44 28.93 -1.84
N ALA A 74 6.87 29.93 -1.17
CA ALA A 74 5.67 29.74 -0.37
C ALA A 74 4.48 29.22 -1.19
N VAL A 75 4.24 29.79 -2.37
CA VAL A 75 3.16 29.35 -3.27
C VAL A 75 3.41 27.96 -3.81
N SER A 76 4.64 27.66 -4.27
CA SER A 76 4.97 26.33 -4.81
C SER A 76 4.89 25.25 -3.74
N THR A 77 5.36 25.51 -2.53
CA THR A 77 5.26 24.58 -1.39
C THR A 77 3.79 24.34 -1.00
N TYR A 78 2.95 25.38 -1.01
CA TYR A 78 1.52 25.23 -0.75
C TYR A 78 0.84 24.34 -1.81
N ILE A 79 1.14 24.56 -3.10
CA ILE A 79 0.60 23.74 -4.19
C ILE A 79 1.11 22.29 -4.08
N GLN A 80 2.40 22.11 -3.80
CA GLN A 80 3.01 20.81 -3.60
C GLN A 80 2.35 20.07 -2.42
N TYR A 81 2.17 20.73 -1.28
CA TYR A 81 1.53 20.16 -0.11
C TYR A 81 0.12 19.65 -0.42
N ASN A 82 -0.69 20.45 -1.09
CA ASN A 82 -2.03 20.06 -1.47
C ASN A 82 -2.03 18.88 -2.46
N ALA A 83 -1.13 18.88 -3.43
CA ALA A 83 -1.05 17.83 -4.45
C ALA A 83 -0.50 16.50 -3.88
N THR A 84 0.40 16.55 -2.89
CA THR A 84 1.00 15.34 -2.32
C THR A 84 0.19 14.79 -1.15
N PHE A 85 -0.18 15.61 -0.18
CA PHE A 85 -0.80 15.13 1.07
C PHE A 85 -2.32 15.04 0.97
N LEU A 86 -3.01 16.14 0.65
CA LEU A 86 -4.48 16.12 0.67
C LEU A 86 -5.07 15.12 -0.32
N SER A 87 -4.53 15.08 -1.53
CA SER A 87 -4.99 14.12 -2.55
C SER A 87 -4.77 12.67 -2.11
N THR A 88 -3.65 12.37 -1.44
CA THR A 88 -3.34 11.02 -0.97
C THR A 88 -4.24 10.58 0.17
N TYR A 89 -4.59 11.46 1.09
CA TYR A 89 -5.55 11.14 2.17
C TYR A 89 -6.94 10.81 1.62
N VAL A 90 -7.41 11.55 0.63
CA VAL A 90 -8.67 11.25 -0.06
C VAL A 90 -8.58 9.87 -0.74
N GLU A 91 -7.51 9.61 -1.47
CA GLU A 91 -7.27 8.32 -2.14
C GLU A 91 -7.18 7.16 -1.14
N SER A 92 -6.57 7.36 0.02
CA SER A 92 -6.50 6.36 1.09
C SER A 92 -7.90 6.00 1.61
N GLY A 93 -8.78 6.98 1.77
CA GLY A 93 -10.18 6.75 2.09
C GLY A 93 -10.92 5.95 1.01
N VAL A 94 -10.77 6.36 -0.24
CA VAL A 94 -11.37 5.65 -1.40
C VAL A 94 -10.87 4.21 -1.47
N ARG A 95 -9.57 3.97 -1.29
CA ARG A 95 -8.97 2.64 -1.29
C ARG A 95 -9.57 1.72 -0.21
N ARG A 96 -9.72 2.21 1.03
CA ARG A 96 -10.33 1.45 2.13
C ARG A 96 -11.79 1.12 1.85
N ILE A 97 -12.56 2.06 1.31
CA ILE A 97 -13.96 1.84 0.90
C ILE A 97 -14.01 0.81 -0.23
N THR A 98 -13.17 0.94 -1.25
CA THR A 98 -13.12 -0.01 -2.37
C THR A 98 -12.75 -1.42 -1.92
N LEU A 99 -11.80 -1.55 -0.97
CA LEU A 99 -11.46 -2.84 -0.37
C LEU A 99 -12.63 -3.44 0.42
N ALA A 100 -13.31 -2.63 1.24
CA ALA A 100 -14.47 -3.08 2.00
C ALA A 100 -15.61 -3.54 1.09
N GLU A 101 -15.91 -2.76 0.02
CA GLU A 101 -16.89 -3.13 -0.99
C GLU A 101 -16.49 -4.40 -1.77
N LYS A 102 -15.21 -4.56 -2.05
CA LYS A 102 -14.71 -5.78 -2.69
C LYS A 102 -14.86 -6.99 -1.78
N LEU A 103 -14.45 -6.87 -0.52
CA LEU A 103 -14.57 -7.95 0.47
C LEU A 103 -16.03 -8.37 0.68
N ARG A 104 -16.98 -7.44 0.66
CA ARG A 104 -18.41 -7.73 0.73
C ARG A 104 -18.88 -8.65 -0.42
N LYS A 105 -18.28 -8.53 -1.60
CA LYS A 105 -18.67 -9.27 -2.82
C LYS A 105 -17.85 -10.53 -3.08
N ILE A 106 -16.73 -10.70 -2.38
CA ILE A 106 -15.90 -11.90 -2.51
C ILE A 106 -16.62 -13.10 -1.87
N PRO A 107 -16.57 -14.31 -2.49
CA PRO A 107 -17.17 -15.52 -1.93
C PRO A 107 -16.71 -15.80 -0.50
N LEU A 108 -17.61 -16.31 0.34
CA LEU A 108 -17.28 -16.67 1.72
C LEU A 108 -16.17 -17.74 1.80
N SER A 109 -15.95 -18.49 0.74
CA SER A 109 -14.83 -19.43 0.59
C SER A 109 -13.46 -18.78 0.78
N PHE A 110 -13.31 -17.52 0.38
CA PHE A 110 -12.07 -16.74 0.54
C PHE A 110 -11.69 -16.57 2.01
N PHE A 111 -12.67 -16.25 2.86
CA PHE A 111 -12.44 -16.04 4.30
C PHE A 111 -12.08 -17.33 5.05
N GLY A 112 -12.40 -18.50 4.49
CA GLY A 112 -11.95 -19.78 5.04
C GLY A 112 -10.47 -20.11 4.76
N LYS A 113 -9.83 -19.40 3.83
CA LYS A 113 -8.43 -19.60 3.42
C LYS A 113 -7.49 -18.52 3.95
N LYS A 114 -8.02 -17.33 4.21
CA LYS A 114 -7.26 -16.18 4.71
C LYS A 114 -7.53 -15.98 6.19
N ASP A 115 -6.46 -15.72 6.93
CA ASP A 115 -6.57 -15.34 8.32
C ASP A 115 -7.22 -13.95 8.44
N LEU A 116 -8.17 -13.81 9.35
CA LEU A 116 -8.85 -12.55 9.62
C LEU A 116 -7.87 -11.46 10.10
N SER A 117 -6.84 -11.85 10.85
CA SER A 117 -5.77 -10.94 11.28
C SER A 117 -4.95 -10.41 10.11
N ASP A 118 -4.67 -11.25 9.11
CA ASP A 118 -3.98 -10.86 7.88
C ASP A 118 -4.81 -9.86 7.06
N LEU A 119 -6.10 -10.12 6.87
CA LEU A 119 -7.01 -9.20 6.17
C LEU A 119 -7.13 -7.87 6.89
N THR A 120 -7.27 -7.89 8.22
CA THR A 120 -7.32 -6.67 9.03
C THR A 120 -6.01 -5.88 8.92
N SER A 121 -4.86 -6.56 8.99
CA SER A 121 -3.55 -5.94 8.79
C SER A 121 -3.43 -5.31 7.40
N THR A 122 -3.90 -5.99 6.36
CA THR A 122 -3.89 -5.46 4.98
C THR A 122 -4.72 -4.19 4.85
N ILE A 123 -5.95 -4.16 5.40
CA ILE A 123 -6.83 -2.99 5.32
C ILE A 123 -6.30 -1.81 6.15
N MET A 124 -5.76 -2.08 7.34
CA MET A 124 -5.35 -1.02 8.26
C MET A 124 -3.88 -0.63 8.07
N ALA A 125 -2.95 -1.56 8.22
CA ALA A 125 -1.52 -1.28 8.23
C ALA A 125 -0.95 -1.09 6.83
N ASP A 126 -1.26 -1.98 5.87
CA ASP A 126 -0.71 -1.87 4.52
C ASP A 126 -1.26 -0.63 3.79
N CYS A 127 -2.56 -0.32 3.96
CA CYS A 127 -3.12 0.92 3.43
C CYS A 127 -2.46 2.17 4.02
N ALA A 128 -2.14 2.18 5.33
CA ALA A 128 -1.44 3.31 5.96
C ALA A 128 0.01 3.45 5.45
N GLN A 129 0.71 2.34 5.24
CA GLN A 129 2.05 2.37 4.65
C GLN A 129 2.03 2.84 3.19
N MET A 130 1.06 2.39 2.40
CA MET A 130 0.86 2.86 1.03
C MET A 130 0.48 4.35 0.97
N GLU A 131 -0.29 4.84 1.94
CA GLU A 131 -0.60 6.27 2.10
C GLU A 131 0.69 7.07 2.31
N THR A 132 1.56 6.64 3.24
CA THR A 132 2.85 7.28 3.51
C THR A 132 3.78 7.22 2.29
N ALA A 133 3.87 6.08 1.62
CA ALA A 133 4.69 5.94 0.42
C ALA A 133 4.21 6.86 -0.72
N SER A 134 2.90 6.96 -0.92
CA SER A 134 2.30 7.76 -2.00
C SER A 134 2.31 9.27 -1.72
N SER A 135 2.25 9.68 -0.44
CA SER A 135 2.28 11.11 -0.07
C SER A 135 3.69 11.68 0.07
N HIS A 136 4.63 10.89 0.62
CA HIS A 136 5.96 11.40 0.98
C HIS A 136 7.07 10.88 0.06
N PHE A 137 7.11 9.57 -0.23
CA PHE A 137 8.33 8.96 -0.76
C PHE A 137 8.36 8.91 -2.29
N ILE A 138 7.28 8.45 -2.92
CA ILE A 138 7.23 8.24 -4.36
C ILE A 138 7.26 9.57 -5.13
N PRO A 139 6.44 10.59 -4.78
CA PRO A 139 6.50 11.88 -5.46
C PRO A 139 7.84 12.58 -5.30
N GLU A 140 8.45 12.50 -4.11
CA GLU A 140 9.75 13.11 -3.83
C GLU A 140 10.87 12.46 -4.67
N LEU A 141 10.92 11.13 -4.74
CA LEU A 141 11.91 10.43 -5.59
C LEU A 141 11.78 10.83 -7.05
N VAL A 142 10.55 10.80 -7.60
CA VAL A 142 10.31 11.11 -9.01
C VAL A 142 10.62 12.58 -9.30
N GLY A 143 10.15 13.49 -8.44
CA GLY A 143 10.42 14.93 -8.54
C GLY A 143 11.90 15.25 -8.48
N ALA A 144 12.61 14.68 -7.49
CA ALA A 144 14.06 14.83 -7.35
C ALA A 144 14.85 14.31 -8.56
N CYS A 145 14.46 13.17 -9.14
CA CYS A 145 15.09 12.65 -10.36
C CYS A 145 14.89 13.60 -11.55
N ILE A 146 13.67 14.10 -11.75
CA ILE A 146 13.34 14.98 -12.87
C ILE A 146 14.02 16.35 -12.67
N SER A 147 13.91 16.97 -11.51
CA SER A 147 14.52 18.27 -11.21
C SER A 147 16.04 18.22 -11.32
N THR A 148 16.67 17.15 -10.82
CA THR A 148 18.11 16.91 -10.98
C THR A 148 18.51 16.78 -12.46
N ALA A 149 17.73 16.11 -13.28
CA ALA A 149 18.00 15.99 -14.71
C ALA A 149 17.96 17.37 -15.40
N PHE A 150 17.01 18.23 -15.07
CA PHE A 150 16.96 19.60 -15.57
C PHE A 150 18.17 20.42 -15.14
N VAL A 151 18.54 20.39 -13.86
CA VAL A 151 19.71 21.10 -13.34
C VAL A 151 20.99 20.55 -13.97
N ALA A 152 21.11 19.22 -14.14
CA ALA A 152 22.25 18.61 -14.82
C ALA A 152 22.45 19.13 -16.25
N ILE A 153 21.39 19.23 -17.04
CA ILE A 153 21.44 19.81 -18.36
C ILE A 153 21.97 21.25 -18.29
N GLY A 154 21.48 22.07 -17.36
CA GLY A 154 21.98 23.43 -17.12
C GLY A 154 23.48 23.46 -16.80
N LEU A 155 23.96 22.57 -15.94
CA LEU A 155 25.37 22.50 -15.58
C LEU A 155 26.29 22.19 -16.76
N PHE A 156 25.87 21.34 -17.71
CA PHE A 156 26.65 21.03 -18.91
C PHE A 156 26.83 22.26 -19.83
N PHE A 157 25.92 23.21 -19.82
CA PHE A 157 26.06 24.47 -20.57
C PHE A 157 27.09 25.42 -19.95
N PHE A 158 27.36 25.34 -18.65
CA PHE A 158 28.38 26.18 -18.00
C PHE A 158 29.81 25.61 -18.19
N ASP A 159 30.05 24.39 -17.73
CA ASP A 159 31.33 23.68 -17.94
C ASP A 159 31.09 22.16 -17.85
N TRP A 160 31.28 21.45 -18.96
CA TRP A 160 31.03 20.01 -19.03
C TRP A 160 31.99 19.18 -18.13
N ARG A 161 33.21 19.66 -17.85
CA ARG A 161 34.19 18.97 -16.97
C ARG A 161 33.73 19.02 -15.52
N MET A 162 33.27 20.18 -15.10
CA MET A 162 32.70 20.38 -13.76
C MET A 162 31.37 19.63 -13.62
N ALA A 163 30.56 19.61 -14.67
CA ALA A 163 29.30 18.86 -14.68
C ALA A 163 29.55 17.35 -14.50
N ILE A 164 30.51 16.76 -15.21
CA ILE A 164 30.88 15.36 -15.00
C ILE A 164 31.43 15.13 -13.59
N ALA A 165 32.27 16.01 -13.06
CA ALA A 165 32.80 15.91 -11.69
C ALA A 165 31.66 15.99 -10.62
N ALA A 166 30.56 16.66 -10.92
CA ALA A 166 29.40 16.76 -10.06
C ALA A 166 28.45 15.55 -10.19
N LEU A 167 28.22 15.05 -11.38
CA LEU A 167 27.10 14.14 -11.65
C LEU A 167 27.45 12.65 -11.62
N TRP A 168 28.73 12.26 -11.70
CA TRP A 168 29.16 10.85 -11.73
C TRP A 168 28.73 10.06 -10.48
N VAL A 169 28.57 10.72 -9.34
CA VAL A 169 28.15 10.11 -8.07
C VAL A 169 26.70 9.63 -8.09
N LEU A 170 25.82 10.31 -8.88
CA LEU A 170 24.41 9.99 -8.96
C LEU A 170 24.14 8.58 -9.51
N PRO A 171 24.62 8.20 -10.72
CA PRO A 171 24.37 6.85 -11.24
C PRO A 171 24.98 5.77 -10.34
N ILE A 172 26.13 6.01 -9.72
CA ILE A 172 26.75 5.04 -8.81
C ILE A 172 25.88 4.85 -7.56
N SER A 173 25.39 5.92 -6.95
CA SER A 173 24.49 5.84 -5.79
C SER A 173 23.22 5.08 -6.13
N PHE A 174 22.61 5.33 -7.29
CA PHE A 174 21.42 4.60 -7.75
C PHE A 174 21.71 3.11 -8.03
N ILE A 175 22.86 2.79 -8.62
CA ILE A 175 23.28 1.40 -8.86
C ILE A 175 23.42 0.65 -7.53
N ILE A 176 24.05 1.25 -6.52
CA ILE A 176 24.24 0.63 -5.21
C ILE A 176 22.90 0.30 -4.58
N VAL A 177 21.97 1.27 -4.53
CA VAL A 177 20.65 1.05 -3.92
C VAL A 177 19.80 0.10 -4.79
N GLY A 178 19.84 0.24 -6.11
CA GLY A 178 19.15 -0.66 -7.03
C GLY A 178 19.60 -2.12 -6.93
N CYS A 179 20.92 -2.35 -6.84
CA CYS A 179 21.48 -3.68 -6.61
C CYS A 179 21.10 -4.26 -5.23
N SER A 180 20.91 -3.41 -4.22
CA SER A 180 20.49 -3.84 -2.90
C SER A 180 19.02 -4.30 -2.83
N GLY A 181 18.20 -3.91 -3.81
CA GLY A 181 16.73 -4.11 -3.77
C GLY A 181 16.31 -5.56 -3.58
N ARG A 182 17.03 -6.53 -4.21
CA ARG A 182 16.76 -7.97 -4.02
C ARG A 182 17.05 -8.45 -2.60
N VAL A 183 18.12 -7.94 -1.99
CA VAL A 183 18.49 -8.28 -0.61
C VAL A 183 17.52 -7.65 0.36
N GLN A 184 17.20 -6.38 0.20
CA GLN A 184 16.24 -5.65 1.03
C GLN A 184 14.85 -6.28 0.95
N ARG A 185 14.39 -6.66 -0.25
CA ARG A 185 13.11 -7.36 -0.42
C ARG A 185 13.05 -8.66 0.37
N LYS A 186 14.07 -9.53 0.27
CA LYS A 186 14.14 -10.77 1.06
C LYS A 186 14.15 -10.52 2.57
N LEU A 187 14.88 -9.51 3.01
CA LEU A 187 14.90 -9.13 4.42
C LEU A 187 13.52 -8.66 4.90
N ASN A 188 12.84 -7.82 4.11
CA ASN A 188 11.51 -7.33 4.42
C ASN A 188 10.45 -8.44 4.42
N GLU A 189 10.43 -9.32 3.39
CA GLU A 189 9.52 -10.46 3.32
C GLU A 189 9.65 -11.36 4.56
N LYS A 190 10.88 -11.67 4.97
CA LYS A 190 11.13 -12.46 6.18
C LYS A 190 10.73 -11.70 7.45
N GLN A 191 10.96 -10.38 7.50
CA GLN A 191 10.54 -9.54 8.63
C GLN A 191 9.01 -9.55 8.79
N VAL A 192 8.28 -9.43 7.69
CA VAL A 192 6.81 -9.51 7.70
C VAL A 192 6.35 -10.87 8.19
N ALA A 193 6.91 -11.97 7.67
CA ALA A 193 6.55 -13.33 8.08
C ALA A 193 6.81 -13.57 9.58
N LEU A 194 7.92 -13.08 10.13
CA LEU A 194 8.23 -13.20 11.56
C LEU A 194 7.28 -12.36 12.42
N LYS A 195 6.93 -11.15 11.98
CA LYS A 195 5.94 -10.31 12.68
C LYS A 195 4.56 -10.96 12.69
N MET A 196 4.13 -11.56 11.58
CA MET A 196 2.87 -12.30 11.51
C MET A 196 2.88 -13.48 12.48
N SER A 197 3.91 -14.33 12.44
CA SER A 197 4.03 -15.47 13.38
C SER A 197 4.08 -15.05 14.85
N CYS A 198 4.62 -13.87 15.16
CA CYS A 198 4.59 -13.33 16.51
C CYS A 198 3.17 -12.84 16.87
N ALA A 199 2.49 -12.16 15.95
CA ALA A 199 1.11 -11.72 16.16
C ALA A 199 0.16 -12.90 16.39
N ASP A 200 0.28 -13.96 15.58
CA ASP A 200 -0.48 -15.19 15.71
C ASP A 200 -0.25 -15.83 17.09
N GLY A 201 1.00 -15.87 17.56
CA GLY A 201 1.32 -16.38 18.89
C GLY A 201 0.75 -15.54 20.05
N ILE A 202 0.68 -14.22 19.87
CA ILE A 202 0.04 -13.32 20.85
C ILE A 202 -1.48 -13.56 20.85
N GLN A 203 -2.08 -13.68 19.66
CA GLN A 203 -3.52 -13.94 19.52
C GLN A 203 -3.88 -15.28 20.17
N GLU A 204 -3.15 -16.35 19.87
CA GLU A 204 -3.33 -17.68 20.47
C GLU A 204 -3.22 -17.61 22.00
N CYS A 205 -2.26 -16.84 22.53
CA CYS A 205 -2.14 -16.60 23.97
C CYS A 205 -3.39 -15.98 24.57
N LEU A 206 -3.93 -14.96 23.91
CA LEU A 206 -5.13 -14.25 24.39
C LEU A 206 -6.38 -15.14 24.32
N GLU A 207 -6.55 -15.90 23.26
CA GLU A 207 -7.67 -16.81 23.06
C GLU A 207 -7.63 -17.98 24.07
N SER A 208 -6.43 -18.53 24.31
CA SER A 208 -6.22 -19.71 25.17
C SER A 208 -5.81 -19.36 26.60
N VAL A 209 -5.87 -18.09 27.02
CA VAL A 209 -5.36 -17.64 28.33
C VAL A 209 -5.97 -18.39 29.50
N ARG A 210 -7.25 -18.75 29.41
CA ARG A 210 -7.95 -19.53 30.48
C ARG A 210 -7.40 -20.96 30.60
N ASP A 211 -7.15 -21.59 29.46
CA ASP A 211 -6.61 -22.96 29.40
C ASP A 211 -5.15 -22.97 29.85
N ILE A 212 -4.34 -22.01 29.42
CA ILE A 212 -2.95 -21.84 29.87
C ILE A 212 -2.90 -21.69 31.40
N GLN A 213 -3.81 -20.92 32.01
CA GLN A 213 -3.91 -20.73 33.44
C GLN A 213 -4.41 -21.99 34.14
N ALA A 214 -5.44 -22.65 33.60
CA ALA A 214 -6.03 -23.84 34.18
C ALA A 214 -5.04 -25.01 34.27
N TYR A 215 -4.16 -25.13 33.27
CA TYR A 215 -3.12 -26.17 33.24
C TYR A 215 -1.78 -25.74 33.88
N ASN A 216 -1.70 -24.52 34.43
CA ASN A 216 -0.48 -23.94 35.05
C ASN A 216 0.75 -23.99 34.11
N ASN A 217 0.54 -23.72 32.81
CA ASN A 217 1.55 -23.81 31.74
C ASN A 217 2.06 -22.44 31.26
N GLN A 218 1.92 -21.38 32.09
CA GLN A 218 2.26 -20.01 31.70
C GLN A 218 3.74 -19.84 31.33
N GLU A 219 4.64 -20.46 32.14
CA GLU A 219 6.08 -20.30 31.92
C GLU A 219 6.54 -20.87 30.57
N GLU A 220 6.08 -22.07 30.23
CA GLU A 220 6.48 -22.72 28.97
C GLU A 220 5.92 -21.98 27.75
N TYR A 221 4.64 -21.58 27.84
CA TYR A 221 4.01 -20.82 26.79
C TYR A 221 4.69 -19.46 26.56
N MET A 222 4.94 -18.70 27.62
CA MET A 222 5.62 -17.40 27.57
C MET A 222 7.05 -17.53 27.03
N LYS A 223 7.73 -18.65 27.32
CA LYS A 223 9.06 -18.92 26.75
C LYS A 223 9.02 -19.08 25.24
N GLY A 224 8.04 -19.80 24.71
CA GLY A 224 7.83 -19.93 23.26
C GLY A 224 7.48 -18.58 22.59
N LEU A 225 6.68 -17.76 23.25
CA LEU A 225 6.34 -16.41 22.75
C LEU A 225 7.57 -15.48 22.78
N ASP A 226 8.38 -15.52 23.84
CA ASP A 226 9.62 -14.76 23.97
C ASP A 226 10.63 -15.13 22.87
N GLU A 227 10.72 -16.40 22.47
CA GLU A 227 11.54 -16.84 21.35
C GLU A 227 11.07 -16.22 20.01
N LYS A 228 9.75 -16.16 19.77
CA LYS A 228 9.18 -15.50 18.58
C LYS A 228 9.49 -14.00 18.59
N ILE A 229 9.33 -13.33 19.72
CA ILE A 229 9.64 -11.89 19.89
C ILE A 229 11.14 -11.64 19.62
N LYS A 230 12.03 -12.43 20.20
CA LYS A 230 13.48 -12.33 19.97
C LYS A 230 13.88 -12.58 18.51
N ALA A 231 13.17 -13.49 17.83
CA ALA A 231 13.39 -13.74 16.42
C ALA A 231 13.01 -12.51 15.57
N VAL A 232 11.90 -11.83 15.88
CA VAL A 232 11.48 -10.57 15.25
C VAL A 232 12.54 -9.48 15.50
N GLU A 233 12.96 -9.29 16.75
CA GLU A 233 13.97 -8.29 17.14
C GLU A 233 15.29 -8.51 16.40
N LYS A 234 15.84 -9.73 16.49
CA LYS A 234 17.11 -10.08 15.83
C LYS A 234 17.07 -9.83 14.33
N HIS A 235 15.94 -10.18 13.69
CA HIS A 235 15.80 -9.97 12.26
C HIS A 235 15.57 -8.50 11.91
N ALA A 236 14.86 -7.74 12.75
CA ALA A 236 14.70 -6.29 12.59
C ALA A 236 16.06 -5.58 12.59
N VAL A 237 16.91 -5.89 13.56
CA VAL A 237 18.28 -5.36 13.62
C VAL A 237 19.08 -5.71 12.36
N ALA A 238 18.98 -6.94 11.87
CA ALA A 238 19.67 -7.36 10.64
C ALA A 238 19.14 -6.61 9.40
N THR A 239 17.84 -6.34 9.33
CA THR A 239 17.21 -5.59 8.25
C THR A 239 17.63 -4.13 8.27
N GLU A 240 17.62 -3.49 9.45
CA GLU A 240 18.08 -2.10 9.62
C GLU A 240 19.55 -1.93 9.26
N LEU A 241 20.44 -2.81 9.76
CA LEU A 241 21.86 -2.80 9.42
C LEU A 241 22.08 -3.01 7.93
N GLY A 242 21.35 -3.95 7.32
CA GLY A 242 21.43 -4.17 5.86
C GLY A 242 21.03 -2.91 5.08
N THR A 243 19.94 -2.27 5.45
CA THR A 243 19.50 -1.02 4.84
C THR A 243 20.51 0.11 5.07
N ALA A 244 20.99 0.27 6.29
CA ALA A 244 21.97 1.31 6.67
C ALA A 244 23.28 1.19 5.88
N VAL A 245 23.79 -0.02 5.65
CA VAL A 245 25.01 -0.24 4.87
C VAL A 245 24.82 0.21 3.42
N PHE A 246 23.74 -0.20 2.75
CA PHE A 246 23.52 0.13 1.35
C PHE A 246 23.15 1.61 1.15
N VAL A 247 22.18 2.11 1.90
CA VAL A 247 21.72 3.50 1.80
C VAL A 247 22.82 4.45 2.29
N GLY A 248 23.45 4.15 3.42
CA GLY A 248 24.55 4.96 3.96
C GLY A 248 25.73 5.03 3.01
N SER A 249 26.13 3.91 2.38
CA SER A 249 27.17 3.91 1.35
C SER A 249 26.83 4.80 0.17
N ALA A 250 25.60 4.73 -0.33
CA ALA A 250 25.11 5.56 -1.43
C ALA A 250 25.14 7.06 -1.06
N GLN A 251 24.69 7.40 0.15
CA GLN A 251 24.72 8.78 0.66
C GLN A 251 26.18 9.29 0.85
N MET A 252 27.08 8.43 1.33
CA MET A 252 28.51 8.80 1.41
C MET A 252 29.11 9.10 0.05
N ILE A 253 28.75 8.32 -0.98
CA ILE A 253 29.21 8.56 -2.35
C ILE A 253 28.69 9.89 -2.88
N LEU A 254 27.43 10.26 -2.61
CA LEU A 254 26.91 11.58 -2.98
C LEU A 254 27.77 12.72 -2.40
N LYS A 255 28.20 12.59 -1.13
CA LYS A 255 29.06 13.60 -0.50
C LYS A 255 30.47 13.67 -1.13
N LEU A 256 30.98 12.56 -1.68
CA LEU A 256 32.22 12.57 -2.44
C LEU A 256 32.13 13.44 -3.71
N GLY A 257 30.94 13.64 -4.25
CA GLY A 257 30.70 14.54 -5.38
C GLY A 257 31.07 15.99 -5.07
N ILE A 258 30.87 16.47 -3.86
CA ILE A 258 31.32 17.82 -3.43
C ILE A 258 32.86 17.88 -3.44
N ALA A 259 33.52 16.84 -2.93
CA ALA A 259 34.97 16.78 -2.90
C ALA A 259 35.56 16.71 -4.31
N THR A 260 34.99 15.93 -5.24
CA THR A 260 35.46 15.86 -6.63
C THR A 260 35.24 17.18 -7.36
N VAL A 261 34.16 17.88 -7.16
CA VAL A 261 33.90 19.22 -7.71
C VAL A 261 34.94 20.22 -7.16
N ALA A 262 35.25 20.18 -5.86
CA ALA A 262 36.25 21.06 -5.25
C ALA A 262 37.66 20.78 -5.83
N LEU A 263 38.07 19.51 -5.94
CA LEU A 263 39.39 19.14 -6.46
C LEU A 263 39.54 19.46 -7.95
N VAL A 264 38.56 19.06 -8.78
CA VAL A 264 38.59 19.34 -10.23
C VAL A 264 38.52 20.83 -10.50
N GLY A 265 37.62 21.53 -9.76
CA GLY A 265 37.44 22.97 -9.88
C GLY A 265 38.68 23.75 -9.47
N ALA A 266 39.34 23.38 -8.37
CA ALA A 266 40.61 24.01 -7.95
C ALA A 266 41.72 23.78 -8.99
N ALA A 267 41.85 22.59 -9.58
CA ALA A 267 42.80 22.29 -10.63
C ALA A 267 42.55 23.10 -11.93
N LEU A 268 41.25 23.22 -12.31
CA LEU A 268 40.86 24.01 -13.47
C LEU A 268 41.07 25.53 -13.25
N LEU A 269 40.79 26.01 -12.04
CA LEU A 269 41.02 27.40 -11.63
C LEU A 269 42.53 27.71 -11.66
N ALA A 270 43.35 26.87 -11.06
CA ALA A 270 44.83 27.04 -11.06
C ALA A 270 45.43 27.00 -12.47
N SER A 271 44.82 26.27 -13.40
CA SER A 271 45.22 26.24 -14.80
C SER A 271 44.65 27.38 -15.67
N GLY A 272 43.89 28.32 -15.08
CA GLY A 272 43.24 29.43 -15.78
C GLY A 272 42.13 29.03 -16.75
N LYS A 273 41.61 27.81 -16.65
CA LYS A 273 40.57 27.25 -17.54
C LYS A 273 39.15 27.40 -16.99
N LEU A 274 39.00 27.86 -15.77
CA LEU A 274 37.76 28.12 -15.09
C LEU A 274 37.84 29.46 -14.33
N ASP A 275 36.80 30.23 -14.31
CA ASP A 275 36.70 31.43 -13.50
C ASP A 275 36.20 31.14 -12.07
N VAL A 276 36.55 32.02 -11.13
CA VAL A 276 36.21 31.87 -9.71
C VAL A 276 34.70 31.84 -9.48
N ILE A 277 33.95 32.63 -10.24
CA ILE A 277 32.49 32.76 -10.09
C ILE A 277 31.82 31.44 -10.51
N THR A 278 32.22 30.88 -11.64
CA THR A 278 31.70 29.57 -12.11
C THR A 278 32.08 28.44 -11.12
N PHE A 279 33.30 28.43 -10.59
CA PHE A 279 33.68 27.47 -9.54
C PHE A 279 32.78 27.58 -8.32
N PHE A 280 32.55 28.79 -7.82
CA PHE A 280 31.70 29.04 -6.68
C PHE A 280 30.23 28.60 -6.96
N MET A 281 29.71 28.88 -8.15
CA MET A 281 28.39 28.44 -8.58
C MET A 281 28.28 26.92 -8.54
N PHE A 282 29.24 26.18 -9.08
CA PHE A 282 29.22 24.70 -9.04
C PHE A 282 29.19 24.17 -7.62
N LEU A 283 29.99 24.70 -6.70
CA LEU A 283 30.00 24.29 -5.30
C LEU A 283 28.61 24.50 -4.64
N MET A 284 27.98 25.64 -4.94
CA MET A 284 26.65 25.94 -4.39
C MET A 284 25.55 25.05 -4.99
N VAL A 285 25.54 24.86 -6.31
CA VAL A 285 24.53 24.03 -6.97
C VAL A 285 24.66 22.59 -6.48
N VAL A 286 25.89 22.06 -6.41
CA VAL A 286 26.13 20.67 -5.99
C VAL A 286 25.72 20.44 -4.54
N SER A 287 25.96 21.39 -3.64
CA SER A 287 25.51 21.28 -2.25
C SER A 287 23.98 21.17 -2.12
N ARG A 288 23.24 21.75 -3.07
CA ARG A 288 21.76 21.73 -3.06
C ARG A 288 21.14 20.56 -3.85
N ILE A 289 21.77 20.16 -4.97
CA ILE A 289 21.24 19.10 -5.83
C ILE A 289 21.26 17.71 -5.16
N TYR A 290 22.18 17.49 -4.22
CA TYR A 290 22.30 16.22 -3.52
C TYR A 290 21.29 16.06 -2.37
N ASP A 291 20.73 17.14 -1.81
CA ASP A 291 19.79 17.07 -0.70
C ASP A 291 18.53 16.26 -1.04
N PRO A 292 17.76 16.58 -2.11
CA PRO A 292 16.59 15.80 -2.50
C PRO A 292 16.95 14.34 -2.86
N MET A 293 18.14 14.13 -3.48
CA MET A 293 18.61 12.80 -3.80
C MET A 293 18.96 11.97 -2.58
N GLN A 294 19.57 12.59 -1.55
CA GLN A 294 19.89 11.91 -0.31
C GLN A 294 18.64 11.43 0.41
N VAL A 295 17.61 12.28 0.50
CA VAL A 295 16.30 11.93 1.09
C VAL A 295 15.63 10.84 0.27
N SER A 296 15.62 10.95 -1.04
CA SER A 296 15.04 9.94 -1.94
C SER A 296 15.71 8.58 -1.81
N LEU A 297 17.05 8.52 -1.70
CA LEU A 297 17.79 7.28 -1.47
C LEU A 297 17.48 6.67 -0.09
N GLN A 298 17.29 7.49 0.94
CA GLN A 298 16.88 7.05 2.27
C GLN A 298 15.51 6.40 2.25
N ASN A 299 14.56 6.99 1.52
CA ASN A 299 13.18 6.52 1.41
C ASN A 299 13.01 5.35 0.42
N LEU A 300 14.02 5.05 -0.40
CA LEU A 300 13.92 4.03 -1.44
C LEU A 300 13.65 2.62 -0.87
N ALA A 301 14.15 2.32 0.32
CA ALA A 301 13.84 1.07 1.01
C ALA A 301 12.34 0.95 1.34
N ALA A 302 11.72 2.04 1.78
CA ALA A 302 10.28 2.10 2.06
C ALA A 302 9.45 2.00 0.76
N ILE A 303 9.92 2.59 -0.34
CA ILE A 303 9.29 2.46 -1.67
C ILE A 303 9.34 1.01 -2.15
N ILE A 304 10.48 0.33 -1.99
CA ILE A 304 10.60 -1.10 -2.33
C ILE A 304 9.68 -1.96 -1.46
N ALA A 305 9.56 -1.64 -0.17
CA ALA A 305 8.65 -2.33 0.73
C ALA A 305 7.17 -2.13 0.31
N SER A 306 6.82 -0.95 -0.20
CA SER A 306 5.45 -0.65 -0.64
C SER A 306 4.99 -1.50 -1.84
N ASP A 307 5.91 -2.06 -2.63
CA ASP A 307 5.56 -3.01 -3.69
C ASP A 307 4.95 -4.30 -3.12
N VAL A 308 5.38 -4.73 -1.93
CA VAL A 308 4.83 -5.93 -1.25
C VAL A 308 3.42 -5.64 -0.75
N GLN A 309 3.20 -4.48 -0.11
CA GLN A 309 1.88 -4.08 0.35
C GLN A 309 0.90 -3.91 -0.82
N SER A 310 1.36 -3.28 -1.91
CA SER A 310 0.56 -3.14 -3.13
C SER A 310 0.13 -4.49 -3.70
N ALA A 311 1.04 -5.48 -3.74
CA ALA A 311 0.72 -6.82 -4.22
C ALA A 311 -0.34 -7.53 -3.37
N ARG A 312 -0.31 -7.35 -2.03
CA ARG A 312 -1.34 -7.89 -1.12
C ARG A 312 -2.71 -7.24 -1.33
N LEU A 313 -2.72 -5.92 -1.56
CA LEU A 313 -3.95 -5.19 -1.87
C LEU A 313 -4.52 -5.62 -3.23
N ASP A 314 -3.65 -5.79 -4.23
CA ASP A 314 -4.05 -6.22 -5.58
C ASP A 314 -4.58 -7.65 -5.58
N GLU A 315 -4.07 -8.55 -4.75
CA GLU A 315 -4.59 -9.90 -4.55
C GLU A 315 -6.08 -9.89 -4.15
N ILE A 316 -6.45 -8.99 -3.22
CA ILE A 316 -7.85 -8.84 -2.79
C ILE A 316 -8.69 -8.18 -3.90
N LEU A 317 -8.19 -7.11 -4.50
CA LEU A 317 -8.92 -6.34 -5.50
C LEU A 317 -9.14 -7.11 -6.81
N SER A 318 -8.20 -7.96 -7.19
CA SER A 318 -8.26 -8.78 -8.41
C SER A 318 -9.01 -10.11 -8.22
N HIS A 319 -9.33 -10.50 -6.96
CA HIS A 319 -10.04 -11.75 -6.71
C HIS A 319 -11.40 -11.76 -7.41
N ASP A 320 -11.77 -12.91 -7.95
CA ASP A 320 -13.08 -13.09 -8.58
C ASP A 320 -14.22 -12.87 -7.59
N VAL A 321 -15.31 -12.28 -8.05
CA VAL A 321 -16.53 -12.08 -7.27
C VAL A 321 -17.64 -12.95 -7.82
N GLN A 322 -18.55 -13.36 -6.95
CA GLN A 322 -19.77 -14.04 -7.40
C GLN A 322 -20.75 -13.00 -7.94
N GLU A 323 -20.96 -13.02 -9.25
CA GLU A 323 -21.92 -12.14 -9.92
C GLU A 323 -23.25 -12.87 -10.13
N GLY A 324 -24.32 -12.11 -10.28
CA GLY A 324 -25.64 -12.66 -10.55
C GLY A 324 -26.70 -11.57 -10.73
N SER A 325 -27.92 -12.02 -11.05
CA SER A 325 -29.08 -11.14 -11.17
C SER A 325 -29.59 -10.72 -9.79
N GLU A 326 -29.91 -9.45 -9.62
CA GLU A 326 -30.58 -8.93 -8.43
C GLU A 326 -32.10 -9.21 -8.44
N LYS A 327 -32.61 -9.91 -9.49
CA LYS A 327 -34.05 -10.25 -9.58
C LYS A 327 -34.27 -11.67 -9.14
N LEU A 328 -35.22 -11.85 -8.24
CA LEU A 328 -35.73 -13.15 -7.79
C LEU A 328 -36.93 -13.54 -8.63
N ASP A 329 -36.85 -14.64 -9.35
CA ASP A 329 -37.94 -15.23 -10.18
C ASP A 329 -38.41 -16.58 -9.63
N ASN A 330 -38.20 -16.84 -8.33
CA ASN A 330 -38.53 -18.11 -7.69
C ASN A 330 -40.06 -18.33 -7.61
N LYS A 331 -40.46 -19.56 -7.95
CA LYS A 331 -41.87 -20.01 -7.83
C LYS A 331 -42.00 -20.92 -6.60
N GLY A 332 -42.12 -20.31 -5.43
CA GLY A 332 -42.03 -21.02 -4.15
C GLY A 332 -40.62 -21.11 -3.61
N TYR A 333 -40.38 -22.01 -2.65
CA TYR A 333 -39.13 -22.08 -1.87
C TYR A 333 -38.54 -23.51 -1.79
N ASP A 334 -38.99 -24.42 -2.66
CA ASP A 334 -38.40 -25.76 -2.75
C ASP A 334 -36.93 -25.63 -3.11
N ILE A 335 -36.04 -26.32 -2.37
CA ILE A 335 -34.60 -26.37 -2.66
C ILE A 335 -34.32 -27.72 -3.32
N GLU A 336 -33.84 -27.68 -4.56
CA GLU A 336 -33.53 -28.88 -5.33
C GLU A 336 -32.06 -28.97 -5.66
N PHE A 337 -31.44 -30.11 -5.34
CA PHE A 337 -30.11 -30.50 -5.74
C PHE A 337 -30.21 -31.50 -6.87
N SER A 338 -29.56 -31.24 -7.99
CA SER A 338 -29.57 -32.10 -9.18
C SER A 338 -28.13 -32.45 -9.58
N ASN A 339 -27.71 -33.71 -9.31
CA ASN A 339 -26.40 -34.29 -9.64
C ASN A 339 -25.21 -33.44 -9.14
N VAL A 340 -25.32 -32.87 -7.92
CA VAL A 340 -24.37 -31.92 -7.38
C VAL A 340 -23.10 -32.63 -6.91
N GLY A 341 -21.97 -32.16 -7.44
CA GLY A 341 -20.63 -32.53 -7.00
C GLY A 341 -19.88 -31.31 -6.48
N PHE A 342 -19.11 -31.49 -5.40
CA PHE A 342 -18.32 -30.42 -4.80
C PHE A 342 -17.07 -30.94 -4.10
N SER A 343 -15.98 -30.20 -4.27
CA SER A 343 -14.70 -30.39 -3.58
C SER A 343 -14.25 -29.06 -2.99
N TYR A 344 -13.70 -29.07 -1.79
CA TYR A 344 -12.91 -27.93 -1.33
C TYR A 344 -11.57 -27.89 -2.09
N ASP A 345 -10.91 -26.75 -2.14
CA ASP A 345 -9.63 -26.56 -2.84
C ASP A 345 -8.49 -27.48 -2.36
N THR A 346 -8.67 -28.18 -1.25
CA THR A 346 -7.76 -29.25 -0.77
C THR A 346 -7.75 -30.48 -1.67
N GLY A 347 -8.65 -30.55 -2.68
CA GLY A 347 -8.75 -31.65 -3.62
C GLY A 347 -9.60 -32.84 -3.12
N ASP A 348 -10.04 -32.84 -1.87
CA ASP A 348 -10.90 -33.88 -1.33
C ASP A 348 -12.36 -33.68 -1.81
N VAL A 349 -12.88 -34.67 -2.51
CA VAL A 349 -14.27 -34.68 -2.99
C VAL A 349 -15.19 -34.92 -1.80
N VAL A 350 -15.99 -33.91 -1.45
CA VAL A 350 -16.93 -33.97 -0.32
C VAL A 350 -18.31 -34.45 -0.73
N LEU A 351 -18.80 -34.00 -1.90
CA LEU A 351 -20.09 -34.40 -2.45
C LEU A 351 -19.91 -35.04 -3.83
N LYS A 352 -20.55 -36.20 -4.02
CA LYS A 352 -20.55 -36.94 -5.29
C LYS A 352 -21.99 -37.20 -5.71
N ASP A 353 -22.43 -36.56 -6.79
CA ASP A 353 -23.70 -36.84 -7.46
C ASP A 353 -24.91 -36.77 -6.51
N VAL A 354 -24.98 -35.74 -5.70
CA VAL A 354 -26.05 -35.54 -4.69
C VAL A 354 -27.28 -34.98 -5.38
N SER A 355 -28.43 -35.69 -5.22
CA SER A 355 -29.72 -35.29 -5.77
C SER A 355 -30.81 -35.51 -4.72
N PHE A 356 -31.53 -34.43 -4.35
CA PHE A 356 -32.71 -34.47 -3.48
C PHE A 356 -33.49 -33.18 -3.59
N THR A 357 -34.71 -33.17 -3.04
CA THR A 357 -35.55 -31.99 -2.94
C THR A 357 -35.99 -31.77 -1.49
N ALA A 358 -35.68 -30.60 -0.94
CA ALA A 358 -36.25 -30.10 0.31
C ALA A 358 -37.49 -29.26 -0.02
N LYS A 359 -38.68 -29.79 0.30
CA LYS A 359 -39.95 -29.14 -0.07
C LYS A 359 -40.32 -28.03 0.88
N GLN A 360 -40.89 -26.98 0.34
CA GLN A 360 -41.48 -25.88 1.11
C GLN A 360 -42.52 -26.40 2.11
N GLY A 361 -42.44 -25.91 3.35
CA GLY A 361 -43.35 -26.27 4.41
C GLY A 361 -43.09 -27.62 5.07
N GLU A 362 -42.06 -28.36 4.64
CA GLU A 362 -41.64 -29.64 5.23
C GLU A 362 -40.30 -29.47 5.95
N VAL A 363 -40.06 -30.30 6.96
CA VAL A 363 -38.75 -30.39 7.62
C VAL A 363 -37.91 -31.47 6.92
N THR A 364 -36.79 -31.07 6.32
CA THR A 364 -35.81 -31.98 5.71
C THR A 364 -34.64 -32.14 6.64
N ALA A 365 -34.36 -33.36 7.11
CA ALA A 365 -33.22 -33.69 7.96
C ALA A 365 -32.08 -34.32 7.18
N LEU A 366 -30.88 -33.74 7.26
CA LEU A 366 -29.65 -34.31 6.72
C LEU A 366 -28.98 -35.16 7.78
N ILE A 367 -28.94 -36.49 7.60
CA ILE A 367 -28.40 -37.45 8.54
C ILE A 367 -27.14 -38.10 7.95
N GLY A 368 -26.14 -38.31 8.78
CA GLY A 368 -24.89 -38.99 8.36
C GLY A 368 -23.75 -38.76 9.37
N PRO A 369 -22.61 -39.45 9.16
CA PRO A 369 -21.46 -39.33 10.04
C PRO A 369 -20.85 -37.92 10.02
N SER A 370 -20.00 -37.61 11.01
CA SER A 370 -19.19 -36.40 10.99
C SER A 370 -18.32 -36.40 9.74
N GLY A 371 -18.19 -35.24 9.08
CA GLY A 371 -17.47 -35.13 7.80
C GLY A 371 -18.25 -35.61 6.56
N GLY A 372 -19.49 -36.13 6.70
CA GLY A 372 -20.33 -36.62 5.60
C GLY A 372 -20.97 -35.55 4.71
N GLY A 373 -20.48 -34.31 4.71
CA GLY A 373 -20.92 -33.24 3.79
C GLY A 373 -22.23 -32.52 4.18
N LYS A 374 -22.84 -32.78 5.35
CA LYS A 374 -24.11 -32.16 5.79
C LYS A 374 -24.03 -30.62 5.82
N THR A 375 -23.01 -30.06 6.47
CA THR A 375 -22.78 -28.62 6.53
C THR A 375 -22.44 -28.05 5.15
N THR A 376 -21.75 -28.83 4.31
CA THR A 376 -21.41 -28.43 2.94
C THR A 376 -22.68 -28.28 2.09
N ILE A 377 -23.65 -29.18 2.22
CA ILE A 377 -24.94 -29.08 1.53
C ILE A 377 -25.66 -27.78 1.89
N SER A 378 -25.80 -27.45 3.19
CA SER A 378 -26.44 -26.21 3.62
C SER A 378 -25.71 -24.96 3.14
N ARG A 379 -24.38 -24.98 3.16
CA ARG A 379 -23.54 -23.86 2.66
C ARG A 379 -23.66 -23.69 1.14
N LEU A 380 -23.74 -24.78 0.38
CA LEU A 380 -23.97 -24.74 -1.07
C LEU A 380 -25.40 -24.27 -1.40
N ALA A 381 -26.42 -24.69 -0.63
CA ALA A 381 -27.78 -24.19 -0.81
C ALA A 381 -27.84 -22.65 -0.66
N ALA A 382 -27.06 -22.11 0.26
CA ALA A 382 -26.94 -20.67 0.50
C ALA A 382 -25.93 -19.96 -0.44
N ARG A 383 -25.35 -20.67 -1.40
CA ARG A 383 -24.35 -20.16 -2.33
C ARG A 383 -23.10 -19.54 -1.64
N PHE A 384 -22.67 -20.07 -0.49
CA PHE A 384 -21.39 -19.70 0.10
C PHE A 384 -20.20 -20.17 -0.73
N TRP A 385 -20.42 -21.23 -1.52
CA TRP A 385 -19.56 -21.76 -2.58
C TRP A 385 -20.45 -22.09 -3.78
N ASP A 386 -19.89 -22.02 -4.96
CA ASP A 386 -20.53 -22.56 -6.16
C ASP A 386 -20.23 -24.06 -6.29
N ALA A 387 -21.18 -24.84 -6.79
CA ALA A 387 -20.98 -26.28 -7.03
C ALA A 387 -20.05 -26.53 -8.22
N ASP A 388 -19.15 -27.53 -8.13
CA ASP A 388 -18.27 -27.91 -9.24
C ASP A 388 -19.05 -28.56 -10.40
N LYS A 389 -20.12 -29.30 -10.06
CA LYS A 389 -20.98 -30.02 -11.01
C LYS A 389 -22.42 -30.00 -10.54
N GLY A 390 -23.31 -30.19 -11.50
CA GLY A 390 -24.75 -30.26 -11.22
C GLY A 390 -25.39 -28.87 -11.11
N LYS A 391 -26.53 -28.82 -10.49
CA LYS A 391 -27.33 -27.61 -10.37
C LYS A 391 -28.08 -27.57 -9.04
N ILE A 392 -28.15 -26.41 -8.43
CA ILE A 392 -28.96 -26.16 -7.24
C ILE A 392 -30.00 -25.08 -7.59
N THR A 393 -31.26 -25.31 -7.24
CA THR A 393 -32.35 -24.34 -7.48
C THR A 393 -33.14 -24.07 -6.23
N VAL A 394 -33.72 -22.85 -6.16
CA VAL A 394 -34.69 -22.44 -5.16
C VAL A 394 -35.97 -22.00 -5.89
N GLY A 395 -37.08 -22.72 -5.67
CA GLY A 395 -38.33 -22.49 -6.42
C GLY A 395 -38.15 -22.55 -7.93
N GLY A 396 -37.29 -23.47 -8.43
CA GLY A 396 -36.94 -23.64 -9.83
C GLY A 396 -35.89 -22.64 -10.38
N MET A 397 -35.52 -21.60 -9.62
CA MET A 397 -34.56 -20.58 -9.97
C MET A 397 -33.14 -21.08 -9.67
N ASP A 398 -32.24 -20.99 -10.65
CA ASP A 398 -30.85 -21.40 -10.53
C ASP A 398 -30.05 -20.43 -9.67
N ILE A 399 -29.59 -20.89 -8.49
CA ILE A 399 -28.91 -20.02 -7.53
C ILE A 399 -27.55 -19.51 -8.03
N SER A 400 -26.88 -20.24 -8.95
CA SER A 400 -25.59 -19.80 -9.50
C SER A 400 -25.68 -18.54 -10.35
N LYS A 401 -26.87 -18.13 -10.75
CA LYS A 401 -27.15 -16.95 -11.58
C LYS A 401 -27.72 -15.76 -10.81
N ILE A 402 -27.88 -15.88 -9.50
CA ILE A 402 -28.48 -14.85 -8.63
C ILE A 402 -27.39 -14.24 -7.78
N ASP A 403 -27.41 -12.91 -7.64
CA ASP A 403 -26.51 -12.22 -6.73
C ASP A 403 -26.58 -12.83 -5.31
N PRO A 404 -25.44 -13.16 -4.67
CA PRO A 404 -25.44 -13.82 -3.36
C PRO A 404 -26.17 -13.04 -2.26
N GLU A 405 -26.07 -11.72 -2.22
CA GLU A 405 -26.79 -10.90 -1.23
C GLU A 405 -28.29 -10.94 -1.45
N THR A 406 -28.70 -10.85 -2.71
CA THR A 406 -30.11 -10.98 -3.10
C THR A 406 -30.65 -12.37 -2.77
N LEU A 407 -29.87 -13.43 -3.03
CA LEU A 407 -30.23 -14.79 -2.69
C LEU A 407 -30.42 -14.98 -1.17
N MET A 408 -29.56 -14.36 -0.35
CA MET A 408 -29.63 -14.43 1.11
C MET A 408 -30.95 -13.89 1.67
N SER A 409 -31.65 -13.01 0.96
CA SER A 409 -32.99 -12.54 1.39
C SER A 409 -34.04 -13.66 1.46
N LEU A 410 -33.80 -14.80 0.82
CA LEU A 410 -34.63 -16.00 0.87
C LEU A 410 -34.30 -16.95 2.02
N TYR A 411 -33.21 -16.73 2.73
CA TYR A 411 -32.69 -17.65 3.75
C TYR A 411 -32.66 -17.03 5.14
N SER A 412 -32.85 -17.87 6.13
CA SER A 412 -32.49 -17.60 7.51
C SER A 412 -31.59 -18.75 7.98
N ILE A 413 -30.37 -18.42 8.45
CA ILE A 413 -29.37 -19.41 8.79
C ILE A 413 -28.98 -19.26 10.26
N VAL A 414 -29.00 -20.36 10.99
CA VAL A 414 -28.46 -20.44 12.37
C VAL A 414 -27.13 -21.18 12.32
N PHE A 415 -26.05 -20.49 12.66
CA PHE A 415 -24.72 -21.08 12.74
C PHE A 415 -24.48 -21.78 14.08
N GLN A 416 -23.57 -22.76 14.10
CA GLN A 416 -23.15 -23.40 15.35
C GLN A 416 -22.36 -22.44 16.25
N ASP A 417 -21.45 -21.66 15.65
CA ASP A 417 -20.66 -20.65 16.34
C ASP A 417 -21.34 -19.28 16.13
N VAL A 418 -22.04 -18.83 17.17
CA VAL A 418 -22.75 -17.55 17.15
C VAL A 418 -21.84 -16.44 17.64
N THR A 419 -21.58 -15.46 16.79
CA THR A 419 -20.86 -14.23 17.17
C THR A 419 -21.86 -13.09 17.34
N LEU A 420 -21.79 -12.42 18.49
CA LEU A 420 -22.59 -11.21 18.74
C LEU A 420 -21.79 -9.97 18.35
N PHE A 421 -22.45 -9.03 17.72
CA PHE A 421 -21.87 -7.72 17.49
C PHE A 421 -21.78 -6.92 18.79
N ASN A 422 -20.77 -6.05 18.90
CA ASN A 422 -20.63 -5.15 20.05
C ASN A 422 -21.73 -4.07 20.04
N ASN A 423 -22.93 -4.48 20.35
CA ASN A 423 -24.14 -3.66 20.37
C ASN A 423 -25.10 -4.20 21.45
N THR A 424 -26.26 -3.56 21.63
CA THR A 424 -27.30 -4.04 22.54
C THR A 424 -27.89 -5.38 22.08
N VAL A 425 -28.54 -6.14 22.97
CA VAL A 425 -29.22 -7.38 22.61
C VAL A 425 -30.31 -7.12 21.57
N ILE A 426 -31.08 -6.05 21.74
CA ILE A 426 -32.15 -5.63 20.83
C ILE A 426 -31.62 -5.40 19.42
N GLU A 427 -30.48 -4.70 19.28
CA GLU A 427 -29.85 -4.43 17.99
C GLU A 427 -29.22 -5.68 17.36
N ASN A 428 -28.70 -6.61 18.16
CA ASN A 428 -28.25 -7.90 17.65
C ASN A 428 -29.40 -8.75 17.08
N ILE A 429 -30.59 -8.69 17.67
CA ILE A 429 -31.79 -9.37 17.15
C ILE A 429 -32.32 -8.63 15.89
N ARG A 430 -32.29 -7.29 15.90
CA ARG A 430 -32.75 -6.45 14.77
C ARG A 430 -31.95 -6.67 13.49
N ILE A 431 -30.73 -7.22 13.56
CA ILE A 431 -29.93 -7.57 12.35
C ILE A 431 -30.73 -8.48 11.40
N GLY A 432 -31.61 -9.34 11.91
CA GLY A 432 -32.47 -10.20 11.07
C GLY A 432 -33.50 -9.44 10.23
N LYS A 433 -33.89 -8.24 10.68
CA LYS A 433 -34.83 -7.33 9.97
C LYS A 433 -34.54 -5.90 10.42
N MET A 434 -33.74 -5.17 9.64
CA MET A 434 -33.21 -3.84 10.01
C MET A 434 -34.29 -2.76 10.28
N ASP A 435 -35.45 -2.89 9.69
CA ASP A 435 -36.61 -2.00 9.84
C ASP A 435 -37.61 -2.47 10.89
N ALA A 436 -37.29 -3.53 11.68
CA ALA A 436 -38.18 -4.03 12.72
C ALA A 436 -38.34 -3.01 13.85
N THR A 437 -39.61 -2.85 14.35
CA THR A 437 -39.88 -2.04 15.53
C THR A 437 -39.39 -2.73 16.80
N ASP A 438 -39.27 -1.99 17.90
CA ASP A 438 -38.86 -2.56 19.19
C ASP A 438 -39.84 -3.64 19.66
N GLU A 439 -41.13 -3.45 19.41
CA GLU A 439 -42.15 -4.43 19.74
C GLU A 439 -42.02 -5.73 18.93
N GLU A 440 -41.70 -5.63 17.63
CA GLU A 440 -41.41 -6.79 16.77
C GLU A 440 -40.19 -7.54 17.26
N VAL A 441 -39.11 -6.82 17.63
CA VAL A 441 -37.85 -7.42 18.13
C VAL A 441 -38.08 -8.10 19.49
N ILE A 442 -38.89 -7.51 20.37
CA ILE A 442 -39.21 -8.10 21.68
C ILE A 442 -40.10 -9.34 21.53
N ALA A 443 -40.97 -9.35 20.51
CA ALA A 443 -41.88 -10.48 20.24
C ALA A 443 -41.12 -11.67 19.59
N ALA A 444 -40.05 -11.46 18.91
CA ALA A 444 -39.23 -12.48 18.29
C ALA A 444 -38.32 -13.22 19.29
#